data_3e74c29edd1986f21ec54be714435882
#
_entry.id   3e74c29edd1986f21ec54be714435882
#
_cell.length_a   1.000
_cell.length_b   1.000
_cell.length_c   1.000
_cell.angle_alpha   90.00
_cell.angle_beta   90.00
_cell.angle_gamma   90.00
#
_symmetry.space_group_name_H-M   'P 1'
#
loop_
_entity.id
_entity.type
_entity.pdbx_description
1 polymer ?
#
loop_
_entity_poly.entity_id
_entity_poly.type
_entity_poly.pdbx_seq_one_letter_code
_entity_poly.pdbx_strand_id
1 'polypeptide(L)' 'MNILIIGSGGREHALAWKCAQDQNVNKVFVAPGNGGTSLDQGIENLKIDIKNADSIANICNQNGID' A
#
# COMPACT_ATOMS: atom_id res chain seq x y z
N MET A 1 7.88 10.27 -2.05
CA MET A 1 6.97 9.46 -2.89
C MET A 1 6.17 8.52 -2.00
N ASN A 2 4.87 8.52 -2.14
CA ASN A 2 3.98 7.57 -1.48
C ASN A 2 3.48 6.57 -2.52
N ILE A 3 3.50 5.29 -2.17
CA ILE A 3 3.18 4.20 -3.09
C ILE A 3 1.99 3.42 -2.56
N LEU A 4 1.07 3.06 -3.45
CA LEU A 4 -0.03 2.16 -3.16
C LEU A 4 0.18 0.86 -3.93
N ILE A 5 0.12 -0.27 -3.23
CA ILE A 5 0.17 -1.61 -3.81
C ILE A 5 -1.18 -2.28 -3.59
N ILE A 6 -1.74 -2.82 -4.64
CA ILE A 6 -3.04 -3.49 -4.57
C ILE A 6 -2.79 -5.00 -4.53
N GLY A 7 -3.24 -5.63 -3.45
CA GLY A 7 -3.09 -7.07 -3.26
C GLY A 7 -3.02 -7.44 -1.80
N SER A 8 -2.97 -8.73 -1.52
CA SER A 8 -2.95 -9.24 -0.15
C SER A 8 -2.06 -10.47 0.03
N GLY A 9 -1.42 -10.94 -1.03
CA GLY A 9 -0.58 -12.13 -0.97
C GLY A 9 0.84 -11.85 -0.51
N GLY A 10 1.63 -12.91 -0.38
CA GLY A 10 3.03 -12.79 0.01
C GLY A 10 3.87 -12.04 -1.00
N ARG A 11 3.51 -12.11 -2.29
CA ARG A 11 4.22 -11.38 -3.35
C ARG A 11 4.07 -9.88 -3.15
N GLU A 12 2.87 -9.42 -2.85
CA GLU A 12 2.60 -8.01 -2.60
C GLU A 12 3.30 -7.54 -1.34
N HIS A 13 3.35 -8.38 -0.32
CA HIS A 13 4.09 -8.09 0.91
C HIS A 13 5.58 -7.91 0.63
N ALA A 14 6.18 -8.82 -0.14
CA ALA A 14 7.61 -8.73 -0.49
C ALA A 14 7.91 -7.45 -1.28
N LEU A 15 7.03 -7.09 -2.22
CA LEU A 15 7.18 -5.87 -3.01
C LEU A 15 7.08 -4.63 -2.12
N ALA A 16 6.10 -4.59 -1.22
CA ALA A 16 5.92 -3.47 -0.30
C ALA A 16 7.14 -3.29 0.61
N TRP A 17 7.66 -4.39 1.13
CA TRP A 17 8.85 -4.37 1.98
C TRP A 17 10.05 -3.79 1.24
N LYS A 18 10.24 -4.20 0.00
CA LYS A 18 11.34 -3.70 -0.84
C LYS A 18 11.17 -2.22 -1.14
N CYS A 19 9.96 -1.79 -1.48
CA CYS A 19 9.68 -0.37 -1.73
C CYS A 19 9.93 0.49 -0.49
N ALA A 20 9.56 -0.01 0.68
CA ALA A 20 9.68 0.74 1.92
C ALA A 20 11.15 1.00 2.30
N GLN A 21 12.10 0.26 1.73
CA GLN A 21 13.52 0.45 1.99
C GLN A 21 14.15 1.55 1.13
N ASP A 22 13.46 2.01 0.08
CA ASP A 22 13.99 3.02 -0.81
C ASP A 22 13.91 4.40 -0.14
N GLN A 23 15.03 5.15 -0.19
CA GLN A 23 15.12 6.49 0.42
C GLN A 23 14.12 7.49 -0.15
N ASN A 24 13.70 7.29 -1.40
CA ASN A 24 12.76 8.19 -2.08
C ASN A 24 11.31 7.86 -1.75
N VAL A 25 11.06 6.78 -1.04
CA VAL A 25 9.71 6.35 -0.66
C VAL A 25 9.45 6.79 0.78
N ASN A 26 8.45 7.65 0.96
CA ASN A 26 8.04 8.13 2.28
C ASN A 26 7.18 7.12 3.00
N LYS A 27 6.20 6.55 2.29
CA LYS A 27 5.26 5.58 2.86
C LYS A 27 4.74 4.65 1.80
N VAL A 28 4.48 3.39 2.20
CA VAL A 28 3.87 2.38 1.35
C VAL A 28 2.54 1.98 1.95
N PHE A 29 1.49 2.03 1.13
CA PHE A 29 0.16 1.55 1.49
C PHE A 29 -0.12 0.27 0.72
N VAL A 30 -0.76 -0.69 1.35
CA VAL A 30 -1.18 -1.94 0.71
C VAL A 30 -2.68 -2.11 0.90
N ALA A 31 -3.40 -2.38 -0.17
CA ALA A 31 -4.85 -2.50 -0.14
C ALA A 31 -5.30 -3.82 -0.76
N PRO A 32 -5.98 -4.68 -0.04
CA PRO A 32 -6.29 -4.63 1.38
C PRO A 32 -5.15 -5.06 2.30
N GLY A 33 -4.09 -5.66 1.75
CA GLY A 33 -2.97 -6.14 2.53
C GLY A 33 -3.27 -7.43 3.29
N ASN A 34 -2.37 -7.81 4.18
CA ASN A 34 -2.53 -9.01 5.02
C ASN A 34 -1.90 -8.75 6.40
N GLY A 35 -1.92 -9.76 7.28
CA GLY A 35 -1.36 -9.62 8.62
C GLY A 35 0.13 -9.30 8.62
N GLY A 36 0.88 -9.85 7.66
CA GLY A 36 2.31 -9.55 7.52
C GLY A 36 2.57 -8.12 7.14
N THR A 37 1.81 -7.58 6.17
CA THR A 37 1.99 -6.18 5.75
C THR A 37 1.64 -5.20 6.86
N SER A 38 0.70 -5.54 7.75
CA SER A 38 0.34 -4.65 8.86
C SER A 38 1.41 -4.58 9.94
N LEU A 39 2.33 -5.54 9.98
CA LEU A 39 3.38 -5.60 10.99
C LEU A 39 4.67 -4.91 10.57
N ASP A 40 4.85 -4.67 9.28
CA ASP A 40 6.09 -4.08 8.77
C ASP A 40 6.09 -2.57 8.97
N GLN A 41 7.24 -2.06 9.40
CA GLN A 41 7.43 -0.64 9.58
C GLN A 41 7.45 0.08 8.22
N GLY A 42 6.74 1.19 8.11
CA GLY A 42 6.67 1.96 6.89
C GLY A 42 5.59 1.48 5.92
N ILE A 43 4.86 0.43 6.29
CA ILE A 43 3.77 -0.13 5.49
C ILE A 43 2.46 0.01 6.27
N GLU A 44 1.42 0.49 5.60
CA GLU A 44 0.09 0.62 6.18
C GLU A 44 -0.93 -0.09 5.30
N ASN A 45 -1.78 -0.92 5.92
CA ASN A 45 -2.90 -1.55 5.21
C ASN A 45 -4.07 -0.59 5.10
N LEU A 46 -4.70 -0.57 3.92
CA LEU A 46 -5.91 0.22 3.69
C LEU A 46 -7.06 -0.73 3.35
N LYS A 47 -8.15 -0.59 4.07
CA LYS A 47 -9.37 -1.39 3.81
C LYS A 47 -10.23 -0.65 2.78
N ILE A 48 -10.06 -1.00 1.53
CA ILE A 48 -10.84 -0.43 0.44
C ILE A 48 -11.37 -1.53 -0.46
N ASP A 49 -12.43 -1.23 -1.21
CA ASP A 49 -12.94 -2.13 -2.24
C ASP A 49 -12.07 -1.95 -3.49
N ILE A 50 -11.14 -2.87 -3.70
CA ILE A 50 -10.21 -2.80 -4.83
C ILE A 50 -10.87 -3.06 -6.18
N LYS A 51 -12.14 -3.47 -6.17
CA LYS A 51 -12.92 -3.65 -7.41
C LYS A 51 -13.60 -2.37 -7.85
N ASN A 52 -13.59 -1.34 -7.01
CA ASN A 52 -14.24 -0.06 -7.29
C ASN A 52 -13.17 0.97 -7.61
N ALA A 53 -13.08 1.36 -8.88
CA ALA A 53 -12.06 2.31 -9.33
C ALA A 53 -12.19 3.68 -8.67
N ASP A 54 -13.42 4.13 -8.39
CA ASP A 54 -13.63 5.42 -7.73
C ASP A 54 -13.10 5.40 -6.30
N SER A 55 -13.29 4.30 -5.58
CA SER A 55 -12.75 4.15 -4.23
C SER A 55 -11.23 4.20 -4.23
N ILE A 56 -10.59 3.54 -5.20
CA ILE A 56 -9.14 3.55 -5.34
C ILE A 56 -8.65 4.98 -5.61
N ALA A 57 -9.29 5.69 -6.54
CA ALA A 57 -8.91 7.06 -6.88
C ALA A 57 -9.04 7.99 -5.66
N ASN A 58 -10.13 7.87 -4.90
CA ASN A 58 -10.36 8.67 -3.72
C ASN A 58 -9.29 8.43 -2.65
N ILE A 59 -8.95 7.16 -2.41
CA ILE A 59 -7.92 6.79 -1.44
C ILE A 59 -6.55 7.33 -1.87
N CYS A 60 -6.22 7.27 -3.16
CA CYS A 60 -4.96 7.82 -3.66
C CYS A 60 -4.88 9.33 -3.41
N ASN A 61 -5.98 10.05 -3.65
CA ASN A 61 -6.02 11.50 -3.41
C ASN A 61 -5.91 11.82 -1.92
N GLN A 62 -6.61 11.07 -1.07
CA GLN A 62 -6.63 11.32 0.38
C GLN A 62 -5.28 11.05 1.03
N ASN A 63 -4.50 10.11 0.50
CA ASN A 63 -3.23 9.69 1.09
C ASN A 63 -2.01 10.21 0.34
N GLY A 64 -2.21 11.09 -0.65
CA GLY A 64 -1.11 11.67 -1.40
C GLY A 64 -0.28 10.65 -2.16
N ILE A 65 -0.95 9.67 -2.76
CA ILE A 65 -0.27 8.63 -3.54
C ILE A 65 0.28 9.22 -4.84
N ASP A 66 1.52 8.94 -5.10
CA ASP A 66 2.19 9.35 -6.33
C ASP A 66 2.04 8.31 -7.43
#